data_c98be4676f9b79e93f04e9d77d2ec398
#
_entry.id   c98be4676f9b79e93f04e9d77d2ec398
#
_cell.length_a   1.000
_cell.length_b   1.000
_cell.length_c   1.000
_cell.angle_alpha   90.00
_cell.angle_beta   90.00
_cell.angle_gamma   90.00
#
_symmetry.space_group_name_H-M   'P 1'
#
loop_
_entity.id
_entity.type
_entity.pdbx_description
1 polymer ?
#
loop_
_entity_poly.entity_id
_entity_poly.type
_entity_poly.pdbx_seq_one_letter_code
_entity_poly.pdbx_strand_id
1 'polypeptide(L)'
;CIRDRDGISGRIAQQLYQQSSIAVQGFEKTDLPDSFFDAAIGNVPFGSFKVIDKRYDRYNFLIHDYFFARTLDKVRPGGVLAFVTSKGTMDKDTPTVRKYLAQRADLLGAIRLPNNTFKDAAGTDVTSDILFLQKRDALSSEEPDWVHLNTDANGLKMNQYFIDHPEMVMGE
;
A
#
# COMPACT_ATOMS: atom_id res chain seq x y z
N CYS A 1 5.55 9.33 13.29
CA CYS A 1 4.17 9.73 13.51
C CYS A 1 3.25 8.54 13.29
N ILE A 2 2.41 8.21 14.26
CA ILE A 2 1.47 7.09 14.22
C ILE A 2 0.07 7.66 14.03
N ARG A 3 -0.78 6.95 13.25
CA ARG A 3 -2.15 7.37 12.99
C ARG A 3 -3.10 6.24 13.22
N ASP A 4 -4.21 6.57 13.86
CA ASP A 4 -5.30 5.64 14.12
C ASP A 4 -6.63 6.38 13.96
N ARG A 5 -7.59 5.77 13.29
CA ARG A 5 -8.95 6.30 13.17
C ARG A 5 -9.82 5.92 14.36
N ASP A 6 -9.55 4.76 14.97
CA ASP A 6 -10.29 4.31 16.14
C ASP A 6 -9.87 5.09 17.38
N GLY A 7 -10.86 5.74 18.01
CA GLY A 7 -10.61 6.59 19.16
C GLY A 7 -10.13 5.84 20.40
N ILE A 8 -10.41 4.54 20.53
CA ILE A 8 -9.96 3.72 21.66
C ILE A 8 -8.53 3.27 21.43
N SER A 9 -8.26 2.63 20.29
CA SER A 9 -6.93 2.15 19.91
C SER A 9 -5.91 3.30 19.86
N GLY A 10 -6.29 4.43 19.27
CA GLY A 10 -5.42 5.61 19.20
C GLY A 10 -5.06 6.17 20.59
N ARG A 11 -6.00 6.22 21.53
CA ARG A 11 -5.71 6.66 22.91
C ARG A 11 -4.85 5.66 23.67
N ILE A 12 -5.05 4.36 23.47
CA ILE A 12 -4.18 3.32 24.04
C ILE A 12 -2.77 3.49 23.48
N ALA A 13 -2.62 3.66 22.17
CA ALA A 13 -1.33 3.90 21.53
C ALA A 13 -0.63 5.15 22.10
N GLN A 14 -1.35 6.25 22.35
CA GLN A 14 -0.79 7.46 22.97
C GLN A 14 -0.22 7.18 24.36
N GLN A 15 -0.84 6.30 25.15
CA GLN A 15 -0.34 5.92 26.47
C GLN A 15 0.88 5.00 26.38
N LEU A 16 0.89 4.06 25.42
CA LEU A 16 1.98 3.11 25.26
C LEU A 16 3.23 3.74 24.63
N TYR A 17 3.06 4.68 23.71
CA TYR A 17 4.15 5.27 22.93
C TYR A 17 4.25 6.78 23.16
N GLN A 18 4.49 7.18 24.41
CA GLN A 18 4.49 8.58 24.85
C GLN A 18 5.52 9.48 24.13
N GLN A 19 6.60 8.90 23.62
CA GLN A 19 7.61 9.62 22.82
C GLN A 19 7.23 9.79 21.35
N SER A 20 6.13 9.17 20.91
CA SER A 20 5.67 9.21 19.53
C SER A 20 4.54 10.22 19.34
N SER A 21 4.57 10.93 18.23
CA SER A 21 3.44 11.78 17.83
C SER A 21 2.33 10.91 17.27
N ILE A 22 1.22 10.75 18.00
CA ILE A 22 0.08 9.92 17.62
C ILE A 22 -1.13 10.81 17.40
N ALA A 23 -1.64 10.82 16.17
CA ALA A 23 -2.84 11.55 15.79
C ALA A 23 -4.02 10.58 15.62
N VAL A 24 -5.09 10.80 16.39
CA VAL A 24 -6.33 10.02 16.36
C VAL A 24 -7.31 10.70 15.40
N GLN A 25 -7.14 10.47 14.12
CA GLN A 25 -7.99 11.03 13.06
C GLN A 25 -7.80 10.29 11.74
N GLY A 26 -8.78 10.41 10.84
CA GLY A 26 -8.67 9.86 9.50
C GLY A 26 -7.45 10.43 8.74
N PHE A 27 -6.82 9.62 7.92
CA PHE A 27 -5.62 10.01 7.17
C PHE A 27 -5.89 11.19 6.22
N GLU A 28 -7.09 11.27 5.67
CA GLU A 28 -7.56 12.38 4.82
C GLU A 28 -7.59 13.74 5.52
N LYS A 29 -7.73 13.73 6.85
CA LYS A 29 -7.81 14.95 7.67
C LYS A 29 -6.45 15.41 8.22
N THR A 30 -5.39 14.67 7.89
CA THR A 30 -4.07 14.98 8.45
C THR A 30 -3.40 16.11 7.70
N ASP A 31 -2.90 17.09 8.44
CA ASP A 31 -2.06 18.16 7.91
C ASP A 31 -0.58 17.77 8.04
N LEU A 32 -0.13 16.90 7.15
CA LEU A 32 1.26 16.47 7.06
C LEU A 32 1.93 17.15 5.87
N PRO A 33 3.16 17.63 6.04
CA PRO A 33 3.90 18.22 4.91
C PRO A 33 4.18 17.18 3.83
N ASP A 34 4.18 17.62 2.57
CA ASP A 34 4.58 16.80 1.44
C ASP A 34 6.11 16.66 1.42
N SER A 35 6.60 15.54 0.88
CA SER A 35 8.04 15.27 0.69
C SER A 35 8.88 15.42 1.96
N PHE A 36 8.33 15.02 3.09
CA PHE A 36 8.94 15.24 4.41
C PHE A 36 9.50 13.96 5.04
N PHE A 37 8.78 12.84 4.95
CA PHE A 37 9.13 11.62 5.68
C PHE A 37 10.15 10.76 4.91
N ASP A 38 11.10 10.17 5.64
CA ASP A 38 12.08 9.23 5.07
C ASP A 38 11.46 7.89 4.74
N ALA A 39 10.50 7.46 5.57
CA ALA A 39 9.82 6.18 5.39
C ALA A 39 8.37 6.23 5.90
N ALA A 40 7.54 5.39 5.32
CA ALA A 40 6.20 5.11 5.81
C ALA A 40 5.97 3.60 5.85
N ILE A 41 5.50 3.11 7.00
CA ILE A 41 5.22 1.69 7.22
C ILE A 41 3.80 1.58 7.73
N GLY A 42 3.05 0.61 7.23
CA GLY A 42 1.68 0.43 7.69
C GLY A 42 0.97 -0.78 7.09
N ASN A 43 -0.16 -1.10 7.72
CA ASN A 43 -1.16 -1.98 7.17
C ASN A 43 -2.31 -1.09 6.69
N VAL A 44 -2.50 -1.00 5.38
CA VAL A 44 -3.53 -0.14 4.81
C VAL A 44 -4.91 -0.77 4.98
N PRO A 45 -5.96 0.03 5.22
CA PRO A 45 -7.30 -0.50 5.36
C PRO A 45 -7.77 -1.16 4.06
N PHE A 46 -8.41 -2.32 4.17
CA PHE A 46 -9.01 -3.02 3.06
C PHE A 46 -10.49 -2.64 2.93
N GLY A 47 -10.95 -2.46 1.71
CA GLY A 47 -12.36 -2.16 1.49
C GLY A 47 -12.66 -1.65 0.09
N SER A 48 -13.94 -1.75 -0.28
CA SER A 48 -14.46 -1.26 -1.56
C SER A 48 -15.02 0.17 -1.50
N PHE A 49 -14.78 0.89 -0.40
CA PHE A 49 -15.20 2.28 -0.25
C PHE A 49 -14.09 3.26 -0.64
N LYS A 50 -14.49 4.51 -0.83
CA LYS A 50 -13.62 5.61 -1.25
C LYS A 50 -13.55 6.67 -0.16
N VAL A 51 -12.46 7.41 -0.16
CA VAL A 51 -12.29 8.60 0.68
C VAL A 51 -12.48 9.84 -0.20
N ILE A 52 -13.17 10.84 0.33
CA ILE A 52 -13.32 12.12 -0.36
C ILE A 52 -12.09 12.97 -0.05
N ASP A 53 -11.28 13.19 -1.08
CA ASP A 53 -10.11 14.07 -1.02
C ASP A 53 -9.92 14.69 -2.41
N LYS A 54 -10.18 16.01 -2.52
CA LYS A 54 -10.17 16.76 -3.79
C LYS A 54 -8.91 16.54 -4.63
N ARG A 55 -7.77 16.26 -3.99
CA ARG A 55 -6.49 16.03 -4.66
C ARG A 55 -6.49 14.72 -5.45
N TYR A 56 -7.22 13.70 -4.96
CA TYR A 56 -7.21 12.34 -5.50
C TYR A 56 -8.54 11.91 -6.11
N ASP A 57 -9.63 12.64 -5.92
CA ASP A 57 -10.99 12.29 -6.39
C ASP A 57 -11.03 11.94 -7.88
N ARG A 58 -10.23 12.64 -8.70
CA ARG A 58 -10.13 12.40 -10.16
C ARG A 58 -9.66 11.00 -10.54
N TYR A 59 -8.93 10.32 -9.66
CA TYR A 59 -8.40 8.97 -9.90
C TYR A 59 -9.37 7.87 -9.47
N ASN A 60 -10.42 8.23 -8.73
CA ASN A 60 -11.44 7.30 -8.27
C ASN A 60 -10.90 6.11 -7.47
N PHE A 61 -9.85 6.32 -6.67
CA PHE A 61 -9.17 5.29 -5.90
C PHE A 61 -10.06 4.66 -4.83
N LEU A 62 -9.90 3.35 -4.63
CA LEU A 62 -10.38 2.69 -3.43
C LEU A 62 -9.50 3.09 -2.24
N ILE A 63 -9.97 2.81 -1.01
CA ILE A 63 -9.29 3.24 0.22
C ILE A 63 -7.82 2.84 0.27
N HIS A 64 -7.48 1.59 -0.09
CA HIS A 64 -6.10 1.12 -0.09
C HIS A 64 -5.24 1.84 -1.16
N ASP A 65 -5.78 2.06 -2.36
CA ASP A 65 -5.09 2.78 -3.44
C ASP A 65 -4.83 4.24 -3.05
N TYR A 66 -5.81 4.87 -2.39
CA TYR A 66 -5.70 6.22 -1.84
C TYR A 66 -4.57 6.34 -0.82
N PHE A 67 -4.44 5.35 0.09
CA PHE A 67 -3.36 5.36 1.08
C PHE A 67 -1.98 5.34 0.43
N PHE A 68 -1.77 4.54 -0.61
CA PHE A 68 -0.53 4.55 -1.38
C PHE A 68 -0.26 5.92 -2.02
N ALA A 69 -1.25 6.46 -2.73
CA ALA A 69 -1.10 7.73 -3.44
C ALA A 69 -0.78 8.88 -2.49
N ARG A 70 -1.54 9.00 -1.40
CA ARG A 70 -1.34 10.07 -0.41
C ARG A 70 -0.01 9.93 0.33
N THR A 71 0.37 8.71 0.69
CA THR A 71 1.64 8.48 1.39
C THR A 71 2.85 8.78 0.49
N LEU A 72 2.79 8.43 -0.80
CA LEU A 72 3.84 8.82 -1.75
C LEU A 72 4.07 10.34 -1.80
N ASP A 73 3.00 11.13 -1.68
CA ASP A 73 3.16 12.58 -1.62
C ASP A 73 3.84 13.04 -0.33
N LYS A 74 3.63 12.34 0.78
CA LYS A 74 4.20 12.70 2.10
C LYS A 74 5.65 12.26 2.27
N VAL A 75 6.05 11.18 1.61
CA VAL A 75 7.42 10.67 1.63
C VAL A 75 8.28 11.51 0.70
N ARG A 76 9.52 11.82 1.11
CA ARG A 76 10.49 12.56 0.27
C ARG A 76 10.97 11.70 -0.90
N PRO A 77 11.53 12.30 -1.96
CA PRO A 77 12.27 11.58 -2.99
C PRO A 77 13.35 10.67 -2.37
N GLY A 78 13.49 9.45 -2.87
CA GLY A 78 14.38 8.40 -2.34
C GLY A 78 13.87 7.74 -1.03
N GLY A 79 12.79 8.24 -0.43
CA GLY A 79 12.18 7.62 0.74
C GLY A 79 11.37 6.37 0.38
N VAL A 80 11.11 5.52 1.36
CA VAL A 80 10.55 4.18 1.17
C VAL A 80 9.18 4.03 1.82
N LEU A 81 8.25 3.37 1.11
CA LEU A 81 6.99 2.85 1.65
C LEU A 81 7.10 1.34 1.81
N ALA A 82 6.64 0.83 2.96
CA ALA A 82 6.47 -0.61 3.21
C ALA A 82 5.05 -0.86 3.72
N PHE A 83 4.16 -1.31 2.85
CA PHE A 83 2.75 -1.46 3.17
C PHE A 83 2.26 -2.90 3.00
N VAL A 84 1.52 -3.37 4.00
CA VAL A 84 0.66 -4.55 3.87
C VAL A 84 -0.65 -4.12 3.22
N THR A 85 -1.04 -4.79 2.15
CA THR A 85 -2.25 -4.51 1.38
C THR A 85 -2.91 -5.81 0.93
N SER A 86 -4.14 -5.74 0.44
CA SER A 86 -4.78 -6.90 -0.19
C SER A 86 -4.12 -7.24 -1.53
N LYS A 87 -4.15 -8.50 -1.95
CA LYS A 87 -3.67 -8.93 -3.27
C LYS A 87 -4.25 -8.11 -4.43
N GLY A 88 -5.42 -7.50 -4.21
CA GLY A 88 -6.08 -6.67 -5.21
C GLY A 88 -5.26 -5.47 -5.69
N THR A 89 -4.31 -4.97 -4.91
CA THR A 89 -3.42 -3.91 -5.37
C THR A 89 -2.56 -4.37 -6.54
N MET A 90 -2.02 -5.59 -6.46
CA MET A 90 -1.18 -6.18 -7.50
C MET A 90 -1.99 -6.89 -8.60
N ASP A 91 -3.08 -7.60 -8.24
CA ASP A 91 -3.80 -8.51 -9.16
C ASP A 91 -5.10 -7.93 -9.75
N LYS A 92 -5.49 -6.70 -9.43
CA LYS A 92 -6.68 -6.08 -10.03
C LYS A 92 -6.53 -6.00 -11.56
N ASP A 93 -7.57 -6.38 -12.31
CA ASP A 93 -7.57 -6.33 -13.78
C ASP A 93 -7.25 -4.91 -14.29
N THR A 94 -7.85 -3.90 -13.68
CA THR A 94 -7.61 -2.50 -14.05
C THR A 94 -6.24 -2.05 -13.52
N PRO A 95 -5.27 -1.68 -14.39
CA PRO A 95 -3.92 -1.33 -13.98
C PRO A 95 -3.78 0.12 -13.48
N THR A 96 -4.85 0.87 -13.32
CA THR A 96 -4.83 2.32 -13.04
C THR A 96 -3.95 2.68 -11.83
N VAL A 97 -4.10 1.96 -10.71
CA VAL A 97 -3.31 2.24 -9.51
C VAL A 97 -1.83 1.86 -9.72
N ARG A 98 -1.56 0.70 -10.34
CA ARG A 98 -0.19 0.28 -10.62
C ARG A 98 0.53 1.25 -11.56
N LYS A 99 -0.14 1.74 -12.60
CA LYS A 99 0.38 2.81 -13.48
C LYS A 99 0.67 4.09 -12.70
N TYR A 100 -0.25 4.50 -11.83
CA TYR A 100 -0.05 5.69 -10.99
C TYR A 100 1.18 5.54 -10.08
N LEU A 101 1.34 4.38 -9.46
CA LEU A 101 2.48 4.08 -8.60
C LEU A 101 3.79 4.02 -9.39
N ALA A 102 3.81 3.29 -10.52
CA ALA A 102 4.99 3.13 -11.36
C ALA A 102 5.53 4.45 -11.93
N GLN A 103 4.66 5.41 -12.18
CA GLN A 103 5.09 6.75 -12.58
C GLN A 103 5.84 7.50 -11.47
N ARG A 104 5.63 7.16 -10.21
CA ARG A 104 6.08 7.93 -9.03
C ARG A 104 7.05 7.19 -8.13
N ALA A 105 7.14 5.88 -8.28
CA ALA A 105 7.97 5.04 -7.42
C ALA A 105 8.49 3.82 -8.16
N ASP A 106 9.64 3.33 -7.70
CA ASP A 106 10.19 2.05 -8.08
C ASP A 106 9.67 0.97 -7.13
N LEU A 107 9.25 -0.17 -7.67
CA LEU A 107 8.98 -1.35 -6.88
C LEU A 107 10.31 -2.00 -6.48
N LEU A 108 10.69 -1.89 -5.21
CA LEU A 108 11.89 -2.54 -4.68
C LEU A 108 11.66 -4.03 -4.46
N GLY A 109 10.41 -4.43 -4.22
CA GLY A 109 10.01 -5.80 -4.03
C GLY A 109 8.57 -5.91 -3.55
N ALA A 110 8.01 -7.12 -3.71
CA ALA A 110 6.72 -7.47 -3.15
C ALA A 110 6.78 -8.91 -2.60
N ILE A 111 6.08 -9.17 -1.50
CA ILE A 111 5.97 -10.50 -0.90
C ILE A 111 4.48 -10.83 -0.80
N ARG A 112 4.06 -11.93 -1.38
CA ARG A 112 2.70 -12.46 -1.21
C ARG A 112 2.67 -13.39 -0.02
N LEU A 113 1.81 -13.08 0.94
CA LEU A 113 1.63 -13.85 2.15
C LEU A 113 0.59 -14.97 1.92
N PRO A 114 0.70 -16.09 2.66
CA PRO A 114 -0.34 -17.12 2.66
C PRO A 114 -1.70 -16.56 3.03
N ASN A 115 -2.78 -17.15 2.50
CA ASN A 115 -4.15 -16.69 2.76
C ASN A 115 -4.58 -16.78 4.23
N ASN A 116 -3.93 -17.63 5.01
CA ASN A 116 -4.20 -17.85 6.44
C ASN A 116 -3.33 -16.99 7.38
N THR A 117 -2.45 -16.12 6.86
CA THR A 117 -1.52 -15.32 7.66
C THR A 117 -2.21 -14.52 8.77
N PHE A 118 -3.41 -14.00 8.50
CA PHE A 118 -4.16 -13.19 9.46
C PHE A 118 -5.34 -13.93 10.10
N LYS A 119 -5.48 -15.24 9.90
CA LYS A 119 -6.59 -16.03 10.42
C LYS A 119 -6.66 -15.99 11.93
N ASP A 120 -5.56 -16.24 12.61
CA ASP A 120 -5.50 -16.29 14.08
C ASP A 120 -5.56 -14.89 14.70
N ALA A 121 -4.98 -13.89 14.04
CA ALA A 121 -4.90 -12.52 14.56
C ALA A 121 -6.15 -11.67 14.26
N ALA A 122 -6.81 -11.90 13.13
CA ALA A 122 -7.92 -11.07 12.66
C ALA A 122 -9.16 -11.86 12.23
N GLY A 123 -9.15 -13.19 12.34
CA GLY A 123 -10.29 -14.05 11.97
C GLY A 123 -10.64 -14.01 10.48
N THR A 124 -9.70 -13.69 9.60
CA THR A 124 -9.95 -13.53 8.18
C THR A 124 -8.97 -14.32 7.32
N ASP A 125 -9.49 -14.98 6.29
CA ASP A 125 -8.72 -15.65 5.26
C ASP A 125 -8.59 -14.72 4.05
N VAL A 126 -7.57 -13.86 4.05
CA VAL A 126 -7.31 -12.90 2.96
C VAL A 126 -5.87 -12.98 2.51
N THR A 127 -5.65 -13.25 1.23
CA THR A 127 -4.34 -13.14 0.62
C THR A 127 -3.91 -11.68 0.62
N SER A 128 -2.77 -11.42 1.22
CA SER A 128 -2.21 -10.08 1.35
C SER A 128 -0.82 -10.02 0.75
N ASP A 129 -0.46 -8.84 0.27
CA ASP A 129 0.87 -8.56 -0.25
C ASP A 129 1.56 -7.52 0.63
N ILE A 130 2.87 -7.65 0.83
CA ILE A 130 3.72 -6.59 1.38
C ILE A 130 4.44 -5.95 0.19
N LEU A 131 4.24 -4.66 -0.02
CA LEU A 131 4.87 -3.91 -1.09
C LEU A 131 5.92 -2.96 -0.54
N PHE A 132 7.09 -2.96 -1.16
CA PHE A 132 8.17 -2.01 -0.90
C PHE A 132 8.35 -1.11 -2.11
N LEU A 133 8.09 0.19 -1.93
CA LEU A 133 8.17 1.19 -2.99
C LEU A 133 9.16 2.28 -2.58
N GLN A 134 10.02 2.70 -3.50
CA GLN A 134 10.88 3.86 -3.31
C GLN A 134 10.41 5.02 -4.18
N LYS A 135 10.13 6.18 -3.56
CA LYS A 135 9.68 7.36 -4.28
C LYS A 135 10.77 7.89 -5.20
N ARG A 136 10.42 8.14 -6.46
CA ARG A 136 11.28 8.76 -7.46
C ARG A 136 11.40 10.27 -7.26
N ASP A 137 12.46 10.86 -7.78
CA ASP A 137 12.68 12.31 -7.82
C ASP A 137 11.78 13.00 -8.84
N ALA A 138 11.48 12.31 -9.94
CA ALA A 138 10.65 12.81 -11.03
C ALA A 138 9.66 11.75 -11.52
N LEU A 139 8.61 12.20 -12.21
CA LEU A 139 7.67 11.29 -12.85
C LEU A 139 8.36 10.55 -14.00
N SER A 140 8.12 9.24 -14.09
CA SER A 140 8.55 8.41 -15.21
C SER A 140 7.38 8.10 -16.13
N SER A 141 7.65 8.04 -17.42
CA SER A 141 6.72 7.53 -18.43
C SER A 141 6.90 6.03 -18.70
N GLU A 142 7.90 5.40 -18.09
CA GLU A 142 8.16 3.98 -18.23
C GLU A 142 7.04 3.17 -17.54
N GLU A 143 6.65 2.10 -18.19
CA GLU A 143 5.64 1.16 -17.69
C GLU A 143 6.32 -0.20 -17.45
N PRO A 144 6.82 -0.47 -16.24
CA PRO A 144 7.52 -1.71 -15.91
C PRO A 144 6.54 -2.90 -15.88
N ASP A 145 7.07 -4.11 -16.02
CA ASP A 145 6.30 -5.34 -16.17
C ASP A 145 5.34 -5.61 -15.01
N TRP A 146 5.68 -5.22 -13.78
CA TRP A 146 4.81 -5.37 -12.62
C TRP A 146 3.51 -4.54 -12.67
N VAL A 147 3.36 -3.66 -13.65
CA VAL A 147 2.08 -2.98 -13.92
C VAL A 147 1.06 -3.93 -14.51
N HIS A 148 1.51 -4.99 -15.18
CA HIS A 148 0.68 -5.92 -15.95
C HIS A 148 0.39 -7.21 -15.19
N LEU A 149 -0.69 -7.87 -15.62
CA LEU A 149 -1.02 -9.23 -15.21
C LEU A 149 -0.65 -10.19 -16.35
N ASN A 150 -0.30 -11.41 -15.98
CA ASN A 150 -0.10 -12.50 -16.93
C ASN A 150 -0.61 -13.80 -16.30
N THR A 151 -0.46 -14.90 -17.04
CA THR A 151 -0.88 -16.24 -16.59
C THR A 151 0.36 -17.07 -16.37
N ASP A 152 0.46 -17.71 -15.20
CA ASP A 152 1.55 -18.61 -14.88
C ASP A 152 1.45 -19.95 -15.63
N ALA A 153 2.43 -20.83 -15.42
CA ALA A 153 2.47 -22.16 -16.05
C ALA A 153 1.30 -23.06 -15.66
N ASN A 154 0.60 -22.76 -14.56
CA ASN A 154 -0.55 -23.51 -14.07
C ASN A 154 -1.89 -22.92 -14.54
N GLY A 155 -1.86 -21.84 -15.33
CA GLY A 155 -3.06 -21.16 -15.81
C GLY A 155 -3.64 -20.15 -14.81
N LEU A 156 -2.92 -19.83 -13.73
CA LEU A 156 -3.35 -18.86 -12.73
C LEU A 156 -2.97 -17.44 -13.15
N LYS A 157 -3.96 -16.55 -13.23
CA LYS A 157 -3.75 -15.13 -13.53
C LYS A 157 -3.29 -14.39 -12.29
N MET A 158 -2.13 -13.73 -12.39
CA MET A 158 -1.55 -12.93 -11.31
C MET A 158 -0.65 -11.82 -11.88
N ASN A 159 -0.13 -10.99 -10.99
CA ASN A 159 0.81 -9.95 -11.37
C ASN A 159 2.10 -10.53 -11.96
N GLN A 160 2.60 -9.91 -13.02
CA GLN A 160 3.84 -10.34 -13.69
C GLN A 160 5.01 -10.46 -12.73
N TYR A 161 5.13 -9.56 -11.75
CA TYR A 161 6.17 -9.62 -10.73
C TYR A 161 6.24 -10.98 -10.00
N PHE A 162 5.09 -11.54 -9.61
CA PHE A 162 5.05 -12.83 -8.91
C PHE A 162 5.28 -14.03 -9.83
N ILE A 163 5.07 -13.87 -11.14
CA ILE A 163 5.44 -14.88 -12.13
C ILE A 163 6.95 -14.92 -12.31
N ASP A 164 7.59 -13.76 -12.34
CA ASP A 164 9.04 -13.61 -12.49
C ASP A 164 9.80 -13.93 -11.20
N HIS A 165 9.12 -13.77 -10.04
CA HIS A 165 9.67 -13.99 -8.70
C HIS A 165 8.81 -14.95 -7.89
N PRO A 166 8.73 -16.25 -8.29
CA PRO A 166 7.90 -17.22 -7.58
C PRO A 166 8.35 -17.45 -6.13
N GLU A 167 9.61 -17.21 -5.82
CA GLU A 167 10.16 -17.26 -4.46
C GLU A 167 9.56 -16.19 -3.51
N MET A 168 8.92 -15.17 -4.06
CA MET A 168 8.24 -14.12 -3.29
C MET A 168 6.77 -14.46 -2.97
N VAL A 169 6.28 -15.61 -3.42
CA VAL A 169 4.96 -16.13 -3.07
C VAL A 169 5.13 -17.13 -1.93
N MET A 170 4.73 -16.72 -0.73
CA MET A 170 4.87 -17.53 0.49
C MET A 170 3.66 -18.47 0.66
N GLY A 171 3.93 -19.67 1.17
CA GLY A 171 2.92 -20.71 1.44
C GLY A 171 2.75 -21.69 0.28
N GLU A 172 2.04 -22.77 0.59
CA GLU A 172 1.64 -23.81 -0.37
C GLU A 172 0.30 -23.47 -1.01
#